data_d25c60416a7602d222786017cc7133d8
#
_entry.id   d25c60416a7602d222786017cc7133d8
#
_cell.length_a   1.000
_cell.length_b   1.000
_cell.length_c   1.000
_cell.angle_alpha   90.00
_cell.angle_beta   90.00
_cell.angle_gamma   90.00
#
_symmetry.space_group_name_H-M   'P 1'
#
loop_
_entity.id
_entity.type
_entity.pdbx_description
1 polymer ?
#
loop_
_entity_poly.entity_id
_entity_poly.type
_entity_poly.pdbx_seq_one_letter_code
_entity_poly.pdbx_strand_id
1 'polypeptide(L)'
;MKSQTGDPWYIHAALYLVIAILTIVLIKVAIIDPNDAVEQDRFWRTESRLRMNNIKAGQILFQKKFGNYTDDLNKLVQFIREDKFVDSVKNAFDSLTMKPSNPFKPLSHGEFTPESLKLSPRTFQPYVLQIDTSISIDTTINRRGAVVKVDTNRVLGTKYFLEDPDGYGTVGDLTNDALKNTSSWE
;
A
#
# COMPACT_ATOMS: atom_id res chain seq x y z
N MET A 1 -5.16 78.96 1.26
CA MET A 1 -5.68 77.98 0.26
C MET A 1 -4.67 76.85 0.10
N LYS A 2 -4.96 75.61 0.62
CA LYS A 2 -4.12 74.44 0.35
C LYS A 2 -4.54 73.91 -1.01
N SER A 3 -3.64 73.93 -1.99
CA SER A 3 -3.82 73.24 -3.26
C SER A 3 -3.85 71.76 -2.99
N GLN A 4 -5.00 71.13 -3.15
CA GLN A 4 -5.07 69.69 -3.27
C GLN A 4 -4.44 69.35 -4.63
N THR A 5 -3.18 68.92 -4.60
CA THR A 5 -2.56 68.26 -5.72
C THR A 5 -3.14 66.86 -5.74
N GLY A 6 -4.16 66.66 -6.56
CA GLY A 6 -4.69 65.30 -6.81
C GLY A 6 -3.56 64.41 -7.33
N ASP A 7 -3.46 63.20 -6.75
CA ASP A 7 -2.45 62.23 -7.19
C ASP A 7 -2.60 61.95 -8.68
N PRO A 8 -1.52 61.91 -9.43
CA PRO A 8 -1.56 61.70 -10.86
C PRO A 8 -2.13 60.30 -11.19
N TRP A 9 -2.98 60.23 -12.21
CA TRP A 9 -3.74 59.03 -12.60
C TRP A 9 -2.88 57.78 -12.81
N TYR A 10 -1.63 57.91 -13.21
CA TYR A 10 -0.70 56.79 -13.42
C TYR A 10 -0.32 56.09 -12.11
N ILE A 11 -0.35 56.77 -10.97
CA ILE A 11 -0.14 56.15 -9.65
C ILE A 11 -1.30 55.19 -9.35
N HIS A 12 -2.54 55.59 -9.62
CA HIS A 12 -3.70 54.75 -9.45
C HIS A 12 -3.66 53.54 -10.41
N ALA A 13 -3.25 53.76 -11.66
CA ALA A 13 -3.09 52.70 -12.63
C ALA A 13 -2.01 51.69 -12.20
N ALA A 14 -0.86 52.16 -11.72
CA ALA A 14 0.19 51.30 -11.17
C ALA A 14 -0.29 50.52 -9.95
N LEU A 15 -1.04 51.17 -9.04
CA LEU A 15 -1.59 50.50 -7.86
C LEU A 15 -2.58 49.38 -8.24
N TYR A 16 -3.49 49.61 -9.19
CA TYR A 16 -4.41 48.61 -9.68
C TYR A 16 -3.67 47.42 -10.33
N LEU A 17 -2.60 47.67 -11.05
CA LEU A 17 -1.77 46.66 -11.65
C LEU A 17 -1.12 45.76 -10.54
N VAL A 18 -0.57 46.39 -9.52
CA VAL A 18 0.00 45.66 -8.36
C VAL A 18 -1.07 44.83 -7.64
N ILE A 19 -2.26 45.42 -7.41
CA ILE A 19 -3.38 44.69 -6.79
C ILE A 19 -3.78 43.46 -7.64
N ALA A 20 -3.87 43.64 -8.96
CA ALA A 20 -4.21 42.54 -9.87
C ALA A 20 -3.18 41.40 -9.80
N ILE A 21 -1.88 41.71 -9.80
CA ILE A 21 -0.81 40.72 -9.66
C ILE A 21 -0.90 40.03 -8.31
N LEU A 22 -1.05 40.79 -7.23
CA LEU A 22 -1.18 40.18 -5.88
C LEU A 22 -2.41 39.30 -5.76
N THR A 23 -3.53 39.66 -6.38
CA THR A 23 -4.74 38.84 -6.39
C THR A 23 -4.50 37.53 -7.12
N ILE A 24 -3.83 37.54 -8.27
CA ILE A 24 -3.47 36.29 -9.00
C ILE A 24 -2.56 35.39 -8.16
N VAL A 25 -1.54 35.98 -7.53
CA VAL A 25 -0.63 35.22 -6.65
C VAL A 25 -1.39 34.64 -5.46
N LEU A 26 -2.29 35.40 -4.86
CA LEU A 26 -3.12 34.93 -3.74
C LEU A 26 -4.00 33.75 -4.15
N ILE A 27 -4.68 33.83 -5.31
CA ILE A 27 -5.50 32.72 -5.83
C ILE A 27 -4.64 31.49 -6.05
N LYS A 28 -3.46 31.63 -6.64
CA LYS A 28 -2.55 30.52 -6.86
C LYS A 28 -2.16 29.85 -5.55
N VAL A 29 -1.62 30.60 -4.60
CA VAL A 29 -1.11 30.06 -3.33
C VAL A 29 -2.21 29.55 -2.40
N ALA A 30 -3.39 30.21 -2.39
CA ALA A 30 -4.46 29.86 -1.45
C ALA A 30 -5.40 28.76 -1.98
N ILE A 31 -5.51 28.58 -3.29
CA ILE A 31 -6.51 27.69 -3.89
C ILE A 31 -5.83 26.62 -4.76
N ILE A 32 -4.99 27.00 -5.71
CA ILE A 32 -4.44 26.07 -6.71
C ILE A 32 -3.41 25.14 -6.06
N ASP A 33 -2.39 25.69 -5.42
CA ASP A 33 -1.30 24.88 -4.83
C ASP A 33 -1.79 23.87 -3.78
N PRO A 34 -2.71 24.21 -2.84
CA PRO A 34 -3.23 23.22 -1.90
C PRO A 34 -4.10 22.16 -2.57
N ASN A 35 -4.88 22.50 -3.59
CA ASN A 35 -5.68 21.51 -4.31
C ASN A 35 -4.81 20.49 -5.04
N ASP A 36 -3.78 20.97 -5.75
CA ASP A 36 -2.83 20.10 -6.45
C ASP A 36 -2.12 19.15 -5.47
N ALA A 37 -1.74 19.64 -4.30
CA ALA A 37 -1.13 18.83 -3.25
C ALA A 37 -2.08 17.74 -2.73
N VAL A 38 -3.36 18.05 -2.53
CA VAL A 38 -4.38 17.09 -2.08
C VAL A 38 -4.66 16.04 -3.16
N GLU A 39 -4.75 16.43 -4.44
CA GLU A 39 -4.96 15.50 -5.54
C GLU A 39 -3.76 14.56 -5.71
N GLN A 40 -2.56 15.09 -5.58
CA GLN A 40 -1.33 14.31 -5.63
C GLN A 40 -1.24 13.29 -4.48
N ASP A 41 -1.61 13.69 -3.25
CA ASP A 41 -1.67 12.77 -2.11
C ASP A 41 -2.73 11.68 -2.31
N ARG A 42 -3.89 12.01 -2.85
CA ARG A 42 -4.92 11.02 -3.21
C ARG A 42 -4.42 10.01 -4.24
N PHE A 43 -3.69 10.48 -5.25
CA PHE A 43 -3.10 9.61 -6.26
C PHE A 43 -2.10 8.63 -5.63
N TRP A 44 -1.15 9.12 -4.83
CA TRP A 44 -0.17 8.27 -4.16
C TRP A 44 -0.80 7.27 -3.21
N ARG A 45 -1.81 7.70 -2.45
CA ARG A 45 -2.58 6.84 -1.55
C ARG A 45 -3.29 5.71 -2.31
N THR A 46 -3.96 6.05 -3.38
CA THR A 46 -4.68 5.07 -4.21
C THR A 46 -3.72 4.07 -4.83
N GLU A 47 -2.65 4.55 -5.40
CA GLU A 47 -1.62 3.72 -6.04
C GLU A 47 -0.93 2.80 -5.03
N SER A 48 -0.58 3.29 -3.84
CA SER A 48 0.02 2.46 -2.81
C SER A 48 -0.94 1.37 -2.32
N ARG A 49 -2.20 1.70 -2.08
CA ARG A 49 -3.22 0.72 -1.70
C ARG A 49 -3.47 -0.33 -2.78
N LEU A 50 -3.40 0.02 -4.07
CA LEU A 50 -3.46 -0.94 -5.17
C LEU A 50 -2.26 -1.89 -5.14
N ARG A 51 -1.04 -1.39 -4.92
CA ARG A 51 0.16 -2.22 -4.77
C ARG A 51 0.04 -3.14 -3.56
N MET A 52 -0.37 -2.65 -2.40
CA MET A 52 -0.59 -3.46 -1.20
C MET A 52 -1.67 -4.54 -1.42
N ASN A 53 -2.75 -4.24 -2.14
CA ASN A 53 -3.75 -5.24 -2.51
C ASN A 53 -3.18 -6.32 -3.44
N ASN A 54 -2.28 -5.96 -4.33
CA ASN A 54 -1.59 -6.93 -5.19
C ASN A 54 -0.57 -7.77 -4.40
N ILE A 55 0.13 -7.19 -3.43
CA ILE A 55 0.97 -7.95 -2.48
C ILE A 55 0.11 -8.92 -1.67
N LYS A 56 -1.03 -8.50 -1.13
CA LYS A 56 -2.02 -9.34 -0.44
C LYS A 56 -2.45 -10.52 -1.32
N ALA A 57 -2.81 -10.26 -2.58
CA ALA A 57 -3.17 -11.32 -3.53
C ALA A 57 -2.01 -12.29 -3.77
N GLY A 58 -0.80 -11.79 -3.94
CA GLY A 58 0.41 -12.60 -4.07
C GLY A 58 0.69 -13.46 -2.85
N GLN A 59 0.56 -12.91 -1.65
CA GLN A 59 0.72 -13.64 -0.39
C GLN A 59 -0.30 -14.77 -0.23
N ILE A 60 -1.56 -14.54 -0.60
CA ILE A 60 -2.60 -15.56 -0.57
C ILE A 60 -2.27 -16.71 -1.54
N LEU A 61 -1.78 -16.41 -2.74
CA LEU A 61 -1.35 -17.43 -3.70
C LEU A 61 -0.10 -18.17 -3.22
N PHE A 62 0.85 -17.47 -2.62
CA PHE A 62 2.06 -18.06 -2.06
C PHE A 62 1.70 -19.05 -0.92
N GLN A 63 0.83 -18.64 -0.02
CA GLN A 63 0.32 -19.48 1.07
C GLN A 63 -0.43 -20.71 0.55
N LYS A 64 -1.25 -20.55 -0.51
CA LYS A 64 -1.96 -21.70 -1.13
C LYS A 64 -1.00 -22.72 -1.70
N LYS A 65 0.15 -22.32 -2.21
CA LYS A 65 1.14 -23.23 -2.81
C LYS A 65 2.10 -23.83 -1.80
N PHE A 66 2.62 -23.01 -0.88
CA PHE A 66 3.70 -23.40 0.04
C PHE A 66 3.23 -23.68 1.47
N GLY A 67 1.97 -23.38 1.81
CA GLY A 67 1.40 -23.56 3.14
C GLY A 67 1.70 -22.42 4.14
N ASN A 68 2.58 -21.50 3.80
CA ASN A 68 2.99 -20.37 4.64
C ASN A 68 3.12 -19.08 3.84
N TYR A 69 3.07 -17.93 4.53
CA TYR A 69 3.39 -16.61 3.97
C TYR A 69 4.90 -16.38 3.94
N THR A 70 5.36 -15.40 3.19
CA THR A 70 6.78 -15.00 3.13
C THR A 70 6.97 -13.57 3.60
N ASP A 71 8.10 -13.30 4.27
CA ASP A 71 8.58 -11.96 4.65
C ASP A 71 9.52 -11.37 3.59
N ASP A 72 9.93 -12.17 2.60
CA ASP A 72 10.79 -11.71 1.52
C ASP A 72 9.97 -11.25 0.31
N LEU A 73 9.93 -9.93 0.13
CA LEU A 73 9.24 -9.30 -0.99
C LEU A 73 9.86 -9.64 -2.36
N ASN A 74 11.18 -9.87 -2.42
CA ASN A 74 11.81 -10.26 -3.67
C ASN A 74 11.42 -11.68 -4.08
N LYS A 75 11.37 -12.59 -3.11
CA LYS A 75 10.88 -13.96 -3.30
C LYS A 75 9.42 -13.99 -3.76
N LEU A 76 8.60 -13.14 -3.15
CA LEU A 76 7.20 -12.98 -3.55
C LEU A 76 7.05 -12.47 -4.99
N VAL A 77 7.81 -11.44 -5.36
CA VAL A 77 7.81 -10.87 -6.71
C VAL A 77 8.29 -11.89 -7.75
N GLN A 78 9.36 -12.62 -7.44
CA GLN A 78 9.84 -13.69 -8.30
C GLN A 78 8.79 -14.79 -8.49
N PHE A 79 8.13 -15.21 -7.41
CA PHE A 79 7.02 -16.16 -7.47
C PHE A 79 5.87 -15.67 -8.36
N ILE A 80 5.44 -14.41 -8.21
CA ILE A 80 4.36 -13.85 -9.03
C ILE A 80 4.75 -13.78 -10.52
N ARG A 81 6.03 -13.55 -10.83
CA ARG A 81 6.54 -13.40 -12.19
C ARG A 81 6.75 -14.72 -12.90
N GLU A 82 7.30 -15.73 -12.23
CA GLU A 82 7.89 -16.92 -12.86
C GLU A 82 7.10 -18.20 -12.62
N ASP A 83 6.16 -18.21 -11.66
CA ASP A 83 5.54 -19.45 -11.25
C ASP A 83 4.32 -19.80 -12.10
N LYS A 84 4.34 -21.02 -12.65
CA LYS A 84 3.24 -21.56 -13.49
C LYS A 84 1.90 -21.65 -12.75
N PHE A 85 1.92 -21.81 -11.43
CA PHE A 85 0.71 -21.82 -10.63
C PHE A 85 0.02 -20.44 -10.67
N VAL A 86 0.80 -19.37 -10.56
CA VAL A 86 0.30 -18.00 -10.66
C VAL A 86 -0.26 -17.73 -12.06
N ASP A 87 0.44 -18.16 -13.11
CA ASP A 87 -0.04 -18.02 -14.49
C ASP A 87 -1.33 -18.79 -14.73
N SER A 88 -1.46 -19.98 -14.17
CA SER A 88 -2.71 -20.74 -14.24
C SER A 88 -3.87 -20.00 -13.59
N VAL A 89 -3.64 -19.37 -12.43
CA VAL A 89 -4.68 -18.60 -11.73
C VAL A 89 -5.04 -17.31 -12.48
N LYS A 90 -4.05 -16.60 -13.02
CA LYS A 90 -4.28 -15.38 -13.82
C LYS A 90 -5.14 -15.65 -15.06
N ASN A 91 -4.90 -16.80 -15.71
CA ASN A 91 -5.56 -17.19 -16.95
C ASN A 91 -6.82 -18.05 -16.73
N ALA A 92 -7.12 -18.40 -15.48
CA ALA A 92 -8.32 -19.14 -15.15
C ALA A 92 -9.57 -18.30 -15.47
N PHE A 93 -10.57 -18.96 -16.01
CA PHE A 93 -11.86 -18.35 -16.35
C PHE A 93 -12.91 -18.86 -15.37
N ASP A 94 -13.55 -17.94 -14.68
CA ASP A 94 -14.66 -18.28 -13.80
C ASP A 94 -15.92 -18.46 -14.64
N SER A 95 -16.38 -19.69 -14.74
CA SER A 95 -17.57 -20.05 -15.53
C SER A 95 -18.86 -19.44 -14.99
N LEU A 96 -18.91 -19.06 -13.71
CA LEU A 96 -20.11 -18.49 -13.08
C LEU A 96 -20.22 -16.99 -13.36
N THR A 97 -19.10 -16.28 -13.28
CA THR A 97 -19.07 -14.82 -13.47
C THR A 97 -18.72 -14.41 -14.90
N MET A 98 -18.32 -15.36 -15.75
CA MET A 98 -17.87 -15.14 -17.13
C MET A 98 -16.71 -14.10 -17.21
N LYS A 99 -15.86 -14.06 -16.19
CA LYS A 99 -14.72 -13.13 -16.09
C LYS A 99 -13.41 -13.87 -15.83
N PRO A 100 -12.27 -13.30 -16.26
CA PRO A 100 -10.97 -13.81 -15.87
C PRO A 100 -10.81 -13.76 -14.36
N SER A 101 -10.28 -14.84 -13.77
CA SER A 101 -10.07 -14.98 -12.34
C SER A 101 -8.79 -14.30 -11.84
N ASN A 102 -8.24 -13.35 -12.60
CA ASN A 102 -7.00 -12.67 -12.25
C ASN A 102 -7.15 -11.90 -10.93
N PRO A 103 -6.45 -12.28 -9.85
CA PRO A 103 -6.54 -11.60 -8.56
C PRO A 103 -5.77 -10.27 -8.50
N PHE A 104 -4.91 -10.01 -9.49
CA PHE A 104 -4.11 -8.80 -9.56
C PHE A 104 -4.85 -7.68 -10.26
N LYS A 105 -4.85 -6.51 -9.62
CA LYS A 105 -5.48 -5.31 -10.16
C LYS A 105 -4.47 -4.49 -10.97
N PRO A 106 -4.89 -3.88 -12.09
CA PRO A 106 -4.03 -2.96 -12.83
C PRO A 106 -3.67 -1.76 -11.96
N LEU A 107 -2.47 -1.22 -12.16
CA LEU A 107 -2.01 -0.01 -11.51
C LEU A 107 -2.50 1.23 -12.26
N SER A 108 -2.41 2.39 -11.64
CA SER A 108 -2.87 3.66 -12.22
C SER A 108 -2.18 4.02 -13.54
N HIS A 109 -1.00 3.46 -13.81
CA HIS A 109 -0.23 3.68 -15.04
C HIS A 109 -0.41 2.59 -16.12
N GLY A 110 -1.35 1.66 -15.95
CA GLY A 110 -1.63 0.62 -16.93
C GLY A 110 -1.57 -0.79 -16.38
N GLU A 111 -0.88 -1.71 -17.07
CA GLU A 111 -0.81 -3.10 -16.66
C GLU A 111 -0.05 -3.33 -15.35
N PHE A 112 -0.44 -4.37 -14.63
CA PHE A 112 0.25 -4.81 -13.43
C PHE A 112 1.62 -5.39 -13.77
N THR A 113 2.67 -4.83 -13.18
CA THR A 113 4.04 -5.35 -13.23
C THR A 113 4.47 -5.81 -11.83
N PRO A 114 4.92 -7.07 -11.65
CA PRO A 114 5.31 -7.58 -10.33
C PRO A 114 6.42 -6.76 -9.66
N GLU A 115 7.33 -6.17 -10.43
CA GLU A 115 8.44 -5.34 -9.95
C GLU A 115 7.96 -4.07 -9.23
N SER A 116 6.81 -3.54 -9.61
CA SER A 116 6.22 -2.35 -8.98
C SER A 116 5.83 -2.57 -7.51
N LEU A 117 5.71 -3.84 -7.07
CA LEU A 117 5.37 -4.19 -5.69
C LEU A 117 6.53 -4.00 -4.70
N LYS A 118 7.76 -3.81 -5.19
CA LYS A 118 8.93 -3.71 -4.31
C LYS A 118 9.01 -2.38 -3.58
N LEU A 119 8.53 -1.31 -4.20
CA LEU A 119 8.75 0.05 -3.72
C LEU A 119 7.43 0.82 -3.65
N SER A 120 7.32 1.69 -2.64
CA SER A 120 6.21 2.63 -2.54
C SER A 120 6.21 3.62 -3.71
N PRO A 121 5.06 4.11 -4.15
CA PRO A 121 4.99 5.00 -5.31
C PRO A 121 5.47 6.43 -5.03
N ARG A 122 5.49 6.87 -3.76
CA ARG A 122 5.83 8.24 -3.37
C ARG A 122 7.31 8.40 -3.05
N THR A 123 7.83 7.64 -2.09
CA THR A 123 9.20 7.79 -1.61
C THR A 123 10.16 6.74 -2.17
N PHE A 124 9.65 5.78 -2.94
CA PHE A 124 10.44 4.66 -3.48
C PHE A 124 11.14 3.84 -2.38
N GLN A 125 10.56 3.80 -1.19
CA GLN A 125 11.03 2.94 -0.11
C GLN A 125 10.37 1.57 -0.19
N PRO A 126 11.06 0.50 0.27
CA PRO A 126 10.48 -0.84 0.28
C PRO A 126 9.33 -0.92 1.28
N TYR A 127 8.28 -1.67 0.93
CA TYR A 127 7.24 -2.03 1.86
C TYR A 127 7.80 -2.87 3.01
N VAL A 128 7.30 -2.65 4.22
CA VAL A 128 7.66 -3.45 5.39
C VAL A 128 6.77 -4.69 5.40
N LEU A 129 7.37 -5.85 5.22
CA LEU A 129 6.68 -7.14 5.22
C LEU A 129 7.22 -8.02 6.34
N GLN A 130 6.36 -8.49 7.21
CA GLN A 130 6.68 -9.32 8.35
C GLN A 130 5.77 -10.55 8.40
N ILE A 131 6.27 -11.66 8.93
CA ILE A 131 5.50 -12.87 9.21
C ILE A 131 5.55 -13.22 10.68
N ASP A 132 4.55 -13.95 11.15
CA ASP A 132 4.55 -14.47 12.50
C ASP A 132 5.57 -15.61 12.65
N THR A 133 6.15 -15.68 13.84
CA THR A 133 7.03 -16.76 14.26
C THR A 133 6.49 -17.32 15.57
N SER A 134 5.63 -18.32 15.50
CA SER A 134 5.14 -18.98 16.71
C SER A 134 5.92 -20.26 16.98
N ILE A 135 6.38 -20.40 18.22
CA ILE A 135 7.02 -21.61 18.74
C ILE A 135 6.04 -22.22 19.74
N SER A 136 5.49 -23.39 19.40
CA SER A 136 4.69 -24.16 20.35
C SER A 136 5.53 -25.29 20.93
N ILE A 137 5.53 -25.39 22.25
CA ILE A 137 6.23 -26.45 22.98
C ILE A 137 5.18 -27.39 23.53
N ASP A 138 5.06 -28.57 22.91
CA ASP A 138 4.17 -29.61 23.36
C ASP A 138 4.92 -30.58 24.29
N THR A 139 4.49 -30.63 25.54
CA THR A 139 5.11 -31.48 26.57
C THR A 139 4.24 -32.69 26.86
N THR A 140 4.74 -33.85 26.53
CA THR A 140 4.06 -35.11 26.89
C THR A 140 4.51 -35.56 28.28
N ILE A 141 3.56 -35.70 29.20
CA ILE A 141 3.78 -36.17 30.55
C ILE A 141 3.25 -37.61 30.71
N ASN A 142 3.94 -38.46 31.49
CA ASN A 142 3.48 -39.78 31.84
C ASN A 142 2.45 -39.75 32.99
N ARG A 143 1.87 -40.90 33.31
CA ARG A 143 0.91 -41.02 34.41
C ARG A 143 1.46 -40.67 35.79
N ARG A 144 2.78 -40.55 35.94
CA ARG A 144 3.45 -40.15 37.18
C ARG A 144 3.83 -38.68 37.22
N GLY A 145 3.40 -37.87 36.21
CA GLY A 145 3.69 -36.47 36.12
C GLY A 145 5.10 -36.11 35.60
N ALA A 146 5.90 -37.08 35.19
CA ALA A 146 7.23 -36.84 34.64
C ALA A 146 7.14 -36.51 33.12
N VAL A 147 7.91 -35.54 32.69
CA VAL A 147 8.05 -35.19 31.26
C VAL A 147 8.76 -36.31 30.52
N VAL A 148 8.11 -36.90 29.53
CA VAL A 148 8.63 -37.99 28.72
C VAL A 148 9.18 -37.48 27.38
N LYS A 149 8.54 -36.47 26.83
CA LYS A 149 8.91 -35.87 25.53
C LYS A 149 8.55 -34.43 25.51
N VAL A 150 9.44 -33.63 24.94
CA VAL A 150 9.20 -32.21 24.63
C VAL A 150 9.32 -32.10 23.12
N ASP A 151 8.21 -31.82 22.44
CA ASP A 151 8.18 -31.53 21.01
C ASP A 151 8.09 -30.01 20.82
N THR A 152 9.07 -29.46 20.15
CA THR A 152 9.06 -28.04 19.78
C THR A 152 8.61 -27.91 18.35
N ASN A 153 7.36 -27.50 18.15
CA ASN A 153 6.83 -27.16 16.84
C ASN A 153 7.06 -25.68 16.55
N ARG A 154 7.86 -25.39 15.53
CA ARG A 154 8.09 -24.06 15.02
C ARG A 154 7.18 -23.85 13.82
N VAL A 155 6.13 -23.04 14.00
CA VAL A 155 5.22 -22.64 12.92
C VAL A 155 5.61 -21.24 12.46
N LEU A 156 5.99 -21.14 11.20
CA LEU A 156 6.45 -19.90 10.58
C LEU A 156 5.46 -19.48 9.51
N GLY A 157 5.10 -18.20 9.48
CA GLY A 157 4.36 -17.61 8.39
C GLY A 157 2.91 -18.08 8.28
N THR A 158 2.20 -18.24 9.38
CA THR A 158 0.75 -18.47 9.37
C THR A 158 -0.03 -17.16 9.19
N LYS A 159 0.59 -16.05 9.55
CA LYS A 159 0.08 -14.68 9.42
C LYS A 159 1.16 -13.78 8.87
N TYR A 160 0.76 -12.67 8.30
CA TYR A 160 1.68 -11.63 7.84
C TYR A 160 1.14 -10.25 8.18
N PHE A 161 2.04 -9.30 8.20
CA PHE A 161 1.77 -7.88 8.34
C PHE A 161 2.53 -7.12 7.27
N LEU A 162 1.83 -6.29 6.54
CA LEU A 162 2.36 -5.44 5.49
C LEU A 162 2.07 -3.99 5.84
N GLU A 163 3.07 -3.14 5.82
CA GLU A 163 2.96 -1.71 6.10
C GLU A 163 3.54 -0.88 4.97
N ASP A 164 2.84 0.20 4.63
CA ASP A 164 3.33 1.18 3.69
C ASP A 164 4.30 2.16 4.38
N PRO A 165 5.52 2.34 3.87
CA PRO A 165 6.48 3.29 4.43
C PRO A 165 6.00 4.75 4.39
N ASP A 166 5.07 5.09 3.50
CA ASP A 166 4.48 6.43 3.36
C ASP A 166 3.25 6.64 4.27
N GLY A 167 2.84 5.61 5.03
CA GLY A 167 1.74 5.69 5.99
C GLY A 167 0.34 5.64 5.37
N TYR A 168 0.19 5.15 4.14
CA TYR A 168 -1.13 5.07 3.46
C TYR A 168 -1.97 3.86 3.88
N GLY A 169 -1.45 3.01 4.75
CA GLY A 169 -2.20 1.92 5.36
C GLY A 169 -1.37 0.69 5.67
N THR A 170 -2.08 -0.33 6.20
CA THR A 170 -1.51 -1.63 6.56
C THR A 170 -2.42 -2.75 6.09
N VAL A 171 -1.87 -3.95 5.91
CA VAL A 171 -2.63 -5.16 5.55
C VAL A 171 -2.18 -6.31 6.43
N GLY A 172 -3.14 -7.02 7.01
CA GLY A 172 -2.89 -8.16 7.88
C GLY A 172 -2.58 -7.78 9.34
N ASP A 173 -2.45 -8.79 10.17
CA ASP A 173 -2.15 -8.67 11.60
C ASP A 173 -1.42 -9.93 12.06
N LEU A 174 -0.35 -9.76 12.86
CA LEU A 174 0.44 -10.89 13.39
C LEU A 174 -0.21 -11.56 14.60
N THR A 175 -1.05 -10.82 15.32
CA THR A 175 -1.64 -11.27 16.58
C THR A 175 -3.06 -11.81 16.39
N ASN A 176 -3.87 -11.13 15.57
CA ASN A 176 -5.26 -11.47 15.36
C ASN A 176 -5.48 -12.24 14.06
N ASP A 177 -5.88 -13.51 14.17
CA ASP A 177 -6.12 -14.39 13.01
C ASP A 177 -7.28 -13.93 12.13
N ALA A 178 -8.28 -13.26 12.71
CA ALA A 178 -9.41 -12.74 11.94
C ALA A 178 -9.02 -11.60 10.99
N LEU A 179 -7.93 -10.89 11.29
CA LEU A 179 -7.46 -9.73 10.53
C LEU A 179 -6.31 -10.05 9.55
N LYS A 180 -5.87 -11.32 9.45
CA LYS A 180 -4.68 -11.71 8.67
C LYS A 180 -4.68 -11.31 7.19
N ASN A 181 -5.85 -11.05 6.61
CA ASN A 181 -5.99 -10.61 5.22
C ASN A 181 -6.85 -9.34 5.10
N THR A 182 -7.03 -8.60 6.19
CA THR A 182 -7.83 -7.38 6.21
C THR A 182 -6.95 -6.17 5.98
N SER A 183 -7.43 -5.24 5.20
CA SER A 183 -6.74 -3.96 4.95
C SER A 183 -7.28 -2.89 5.90
N SER A 184 -6.42 -2.02 6.42
CA SER A 184 -6.80 -0.98 7.39
C SER A 184 -7.78 0.08 6.85
N TRP A 185 -8.04 0.07 5.55
CA TRP A 185 -8.95 0.99 4.85
C TRP A 185 -10.24 0.34 4.34
N GLU A 186 -10.46 -0.95 4.60
CA GLU A 186 -11.69 -1.71 4.25
C GLU A 186 -12.79 -1.57 5.28
#